data_604e84f23298d2629db7aa032615d083
#
_entry.id   604e84f23298d2629db7aa032615d083
#
_cell.length_a   1.000
_cell.length_b   1.000
_cell.length_c   1.000
_cell.angle_alpha   90.00
_cell.angle_beta   90.00
_cell.angle_gamma   90.00
#
_symmetry.space_group_name_H-M   'P 1'
#
loop_
_entity.id
_entity.type
_entity.pdbx_description
1 polymer ?
#
loop_
_entity_poly.entity_id
_entity_poly.type
_entity_poly.pdbx_seq_one_letter_code
_entity_poly.pdbx_strand_id
1 'polypeptide(L)'
;ELLHLGIHVHALALAGAGIALVVVRPEDTELRHGLMHTVSEKVEWAALMFFAALFILVGAMDNVGYLKDLANWIFVEFGANHVMLAVAVIWISAIASAIVDNIPFTAAMIPVIIAIGEADPTMDIAPLFWALALGAGFGGNATPIGSSANVVTIAISERSPQPITTGEWMRIGVPIMLITCTMASIFMIIFHGTLYSS
;
A
#
# COMPACT_ATOMS: atom_id res chain seq x y z
N GLU A 1 8.21 -4.12 -22.12
CA GLU A 1 7.70 -4.83 -23.33
C GLU A 1 6.40 -5.61 -23.05
N LEU A 2 6.23 -6.25 -21.89
CA LEU A 2 5.00 -6.99 -21.52
C LEU A 2 3.75 -6.08 -21.40
N LEU A 3 3.92 -4.81 -21.03
CA LEU A 3 2.83 -3.81 -20.95
C LEU A 3 2.23 -3.46 -22.33
N HIS A 4 2.98 -3.63 -23.41
CA HIS A 4 2.48 -3.42 -24.78
C HIS A 4 1.53 -4.53 -25.26
N LEU A 5 1.53 -5.69 -24.61
CA LEU A 5 0.62 -6.80 -24.92
C LEU A 5 -0.74 -6.68 -24.25
N GLY A 6 -1.00 -5.62 -23.47
CA GLY A 6 -2.26 -5.45 -22.74
C GLY A 6 -2.51 -6.51 -21.65
N ILE A 7 -1.48 -7.27 -21.25
CA ILE A 7 -1.59 -8.31 -20.24
C ILE A 7 -1.34 -7.69 -18.86
N HIS A 8 -2.34 -7.71 -18.03
CA HIS A 8 -2.25 -7.21 -16.67
C HIS A 8 -1.39 -8.11 -15.77
N VAL A 9 -0.60 -7.52 -14.87
CA VAL A 9 0.32 -8.24 -13.95
C VAL A 9 -0.41 -9.30 -13.13
N HIS A 10 -1.63 -9.04 -12.68
CA HIS A 10 -2.45 -10.01 -11.95
C HIS A 10 -2.85 -11.22 -12.80
N ALA A 11 -3.07 -11.04 -14.11
CA ALA A 11 -3.36 -12.15 -15.01
C ALA A 11 -2.13 -13.06 -15.19
N LEU A 12 -0.92 -12.47 -15.26
CA LEU A 12 0.34 -13.23 -15.30
C LEU A 12 0.58 -14.00 -14.00
N ALA A 13 0.29 -13.40 -12.85
CA ALA A 13 0.42 -14.06 -11.56
C ALA A 13 -0.52 -15.27 -11.44
N LEU A 14 -1.79 -15.11 -11.83
CA LEU A 14 -2.76 -16.21 -11.86
C LEU A 14 -2.40 -17.30 -12.87
N ALA A 15 -1.96 -16.93 -14.07
CA ALA A 15 -1.49 -17.87 -15.07
C ALA A 15 -0.27 -18.65 -14.57
N GLY A 16 0.71 -17.97 -13.96
CA GLY A 16 1.89 -18.60 -13.36
C GLY A 16 1.53 -19.57 -12.24
N ALA A 17 0.61 -19.21 -11.36
CA ALA A 17 0.10 -20.08 -10.31
C ALA A 17 -0.63 -21.31 -10.90
N GLY A 18 -1.45 -21.10 -11.93
CA GLY A 18 -2.13 -22.20 -12.64
C GLY A 18 -1.15 -23.16 -13.31
N ILE A 19 -0.14 -22.65 -14.00
CA ILE A 19 0.93 -23.44 -14.63
C ILE A 19 1.68 -24.21 -13.56
N ALA A 20 2.06 -23.59 -12.44
CA ALA A 20 2.76 -24.26 -11.34
C ALA A 20 1.95 -25.42 -10.78
N LEU A 21 0.64 -25.27 -10.59
CA LEU A 21 -0.26 -26.34 -10.12
C LEU A 21 -0.34 -27.50 -11.13
N VAL A 22 -0.30 -27.21 -12.43
CA VAL A 22 -0.31 -28.24 -13.48
C VAL A 22 1.02 -28.98 -13.54
N VAL A 23 2.15 -28.26 -13.46
CA VAL A 23 3.50 -28.83 -13.55
C VAL A 23 3.85 -29.67 -12.30
N VAL A 24 3.45 -29.18 -11.12
CA VAL A 24 3.70 -29.88 -9.84
C VAL A 24 2.66 -30.96 -9.55
N ARG A 25 1.68 -31.16 -10.45
CA ARG A 25 0.58 -32.12 -10.26
C ARG A 25 1.12 -33.55 -10.03
N PRO A 26 0.88 -34.17 -8.86
CA PRO A 26 1.24 -35.56 -8.63
C PRO A 26 0.43 -36.52 -9.51
N GLU A 27 1.04 -37.62 -9.97
CA GLU A 27 0.35 -38.67 -10.70
C GLU A 27 -0.61 -39.45 -9.79
N ASP A 28 -0.25 -39.58 -8.52
CA ASP A 28 -1.06 -40.25 -7.50
C ASP A 28 -2.29 -39.37 -7.13
N THR A 29 -3.46 -40.03 -7.13
CA THR A 29 -4.74 -39.37 -6.85
C THR A 29 -4.85 -38.89 -5.39
N GLU A 30 -4.31 -39.61 -4.44
CA GLU A 30 -4.34 -39.22 -3.01
C GLU A 30 -3.43 -38.02 -2.76
N LEU A 31 -2.20 -38.04 -3.32
CA LEU A 31 -1.29 -36.89 -3.25
C LEU A 31 -1.87 -35.63 -3.95
N ARG A 32 -2.60 -35.84 -5.04
CA ARG A 32 -3.26 -34.75 -5.75
C ARG A 32 -4.40 -34.13 -4.93
N HIS A 33 -5.22 -34.94 -4.27
CA HIS A 33 -6.24 -34.44 -3.35
C HIS A 33 -5.60 -33.71 -2.16
N GLY A 34 -4.53 -34.26 -1.59
CA GLY A 34 -3.76 -33.60 -0.54
C GLY A 34 -3.16 -32.28 -0.96
N LEU A 35 -2.61 -32.17 -2.19
CA LEU A 35 -2.07 -30.92 -2.73
C LEU A 35 -3.16 -29.86 -2.88
N MET A 36 -4.31 -30.21 -3.46
CA MET A 36 -5.42 -29.27 -3.64
C MET A 36 -6.01 -28.81 -2.31
N HIS A 37 -6.11 -29.70 -1.34
CA HIS A 37 -6.52 -29.36 0.03
C HIS A 37 -5.51 -28.38 0.67
N THR A 38 -4.22 -28.70 0.61
CA THR A 38 -3.16 -27.83 1.12
C THR A 38 -3.16 -26.44 0.46
N VAL A 39 -3.35 -26.39 -0.87
CA VAL A 39 -3.44 -25.10 -1.58
C VAL A 39 -4.66 -24.31 -1.10
N SER A 40 -5.83 -24.94 -0.97
CA SER A 40 -7.04 -24.25 -0.52
C SER A 40 -6.94 -23.78 0.94
N GLU A 41 -6.26 -24.50 1.81
CA GLU A 41 -5.98 -24.08 3.20
C GLU A 41 -4.94 -22.97 3.30
N LYS A 42 -3.99 -22.91 2.35
CA LYS A 42 -2.96 -21.87 2.31
C LYS A 42 -3.44 -20.54 1.73
N VAL A 43 -4.59 -20.54 1.06
CA VAL A 43 -5.22 -19.29 0.60
C VAL A 43 -5.79 -18.54 1.80
N GLU A 44 -5.31 -17.33 2.01
CA GLU A 44 -5.80 -16.46 3.08
C GLU A 44 -7.16 -15.84 2.71
N TRP A 45 -8.22 -16.67 2.76
CA TRP A 45 -9.58 -16.25 2.43
C TRP A 45 -10.05 -15.04 3.23
N ALA A 46 -9.63 -14.93 4.49
CA ALA A 46 -9.95 -13.78 5.34
C ALA A 46 -9.39 -12.49 4.77
N ALA A 47 -8.14 -12.49 4.29
CA ALA A 47 -7.52 -11.34 3.63
C ALA A 47 -8.23 -10.99 2.31
N LEU A 48 -8.57 -11.97 1.48
CA LEU A 48 -9.31 -11.74 0.25
C LEU A 48 -10.68 -11.13 0.50
N MET A 49 -11.43 -11.64 1.48
CA MET A 49 -12.74 -11.09 1.86
C MET A 49 -12.61 -9.69 2.46
N PHE A 50 -11.55 -9.44 3.24
CA PHE A 50 -11.25 -8.12 3.77
C PHE A 50 -11.01 -7.11 2.64
N PHE A 51 -10.17 -7.44 1.65
CA PHE A 51 -9.94 -6.55 0.51
C PHE A 51 -11.18 -6.34 -0.33
N ALA A 52 -11.99 -7.39 -0.56
CA ALA A 52 -13.26 -7.23 -1.27
C ALA A 52 -14.20 -6.26 -0.54
N ALA A 53 -14.35 -6.40 0.77
CA ALA A 53 -15.15 -5.49 1.59
C ALA A 53 -14.59 -4.07 1.58
N LEU A 54 -13.25 -3.92 1.66
CA LEU A 54 -12.58 -2.63 1.58
C LEU A 54 -12.88 -1.92 0.25
N PHE A 55 -12.75 -2.59 -0.89
CA PHE A 55 -13.03 -1.98 -2.19
C PHE A 55 -14.50 -1.61 -2.36
N ILE A 56 -15.43 -2.39 -1.79
CA ILE A 56 -16.85 -2.03 -1.75
C ILE A 56 -17.05 -0.75 -0.93
N LEU A 57 -16.41 -0.66 0.25
CA LEU A 57 -16.50 0.52 1.11
C LEU A 57 -15.91 1.76 0.43
N VAL A 58 -14.71 1.65 -0.15
CA VAL A 58 -14.06 2.73 -0.89
C VAL A 58 -14.92 3.18 -2.07
N GLY A 59 -15.49 2.26 -2.85
CA GLY A 59 -16.41 2.58 -3.93
C GLY A 59 -17.71 3.26 -3.43
N ALA A 60 -18.22 2.86 -2.28
CA ALA A 60 -19.37 3.53 -1.66
C ALA A 60 -19.03 4.96 -1.22
N MET A 61 -17.85 5.18 -0.63
CA MET A 61 -17.37 6.52 -0.24
C MET A 61 -17.17 7.42 -1.46
N ASP A 62 -16.67 6.88 -2.56
CA ASP A 62 -16.51 7.62 -3.82
C ASP A 62 -17.86 8.04 -4.39
N ASN A 63 -18.82 7.12 -4.45
CA ASN A 63 -20.18 7.41 -4.94
C ASN A 63 -20.92 8.47 -4.12
N VAL A 64 -20.67 8.56 -2.81
CA VAL A 64 -21.24 9.58 -1.91
C VAL A 64 -20.48 10.91 -2.00
N GLY A 65 -19.27 10.92 -2.60
CA GLY A 65 -18.45 12.13 -2.79
C GLY A 65 -17.44 12.40 -1.68
N TYR A 66 -17.37 11.59 -0.63
CA TYR A 66 -16.42 11.79 0.48
C TYR A 66 -14.95 11.82 0.02
N LEU A 67 -14.59 11.00 -0.97
CA LEU A 67 -13.21 10.99 -1.48
C LEU A 67 -12.89 12.28 -2.23
N LYS A 68 -13.86 12.85 -2.95
CA LYS A 68 -13.72 14.15 -3.61
C LYS A 68 -13.63 15.30 -2.61
N ASP A 69 -14.41 15.24 -1.54
CA ASP A 69 -14.35 16.24 -0.47
C ASP A 69 -12.98 16.21 0.22
N LEU A 70 -12.44 15.03 0.50
CA LEU A 70 -11.09 14.85 1.05
C LEU A 70 -10.02 15.36 0.07
N ALA A 71 -10.13 15.03 -1.22
CA ALA A 71 -9.24 15.51 -2.27
C ALA A 71 -9.25 17.04 -2.37
N ASN A 72 -10.44 17.63 -2.38
CA ASN A 72 -10.61 19.09 -2.41
C ASN A 72 -10.00 19.75 -1.18
N TRP A 73 -10.21 19.18 0.01
CA TRP A 73 -9.61 19.71 1.23
C TRP A 73 -8.08 19.70 1.16
N ILE A 74 -7.49 18.57 0.76
CA ILE A 74 -6.03 18.46 0.60
C ILE A 74 -5.54 19.46 -0.46
N PHE A 75 -6.24 19.59 -1.58
CA PHE A 75 -5.86 20.47 -2.66
C PHE A 75 -5.99 21.96 -2.29
N VAL A 76 -7.04 22.36 -1.60
CA VAL A 76 -7.23 23.76 -1.15
C VAL A 76 -6.16 24.14 -0.13
N GLU A 77 -5.79 23.23 0.78
CA GLU A 77 -4.83 23.53 1.84
C GLU A 77 -3.38 23.54 1.34
N PHE A 78 -3.04 22.61 0.44
CA PHE A 78 -1.65 22.36 0.02
C PHE A 78 -1.39 22.54 -1.48
N GLY A 79 -2.43 22.62 -2.32
CA GLY A 79 -2.32 22.57 -3.78
C GLY A 79 -1.71 23.81 -4.43
N ALA A 80 -1.58 24.93 -3.68
CA ALA A 80 -0.93 26.14 -4.21
C ALA A 80 0.54 25.91 -4.60
N ASN A 81 1.16 24.85 -4.11
CA ASN A 81 2.52 24.43 -4.45
C ASN A 81 2.57 22.90 -4.55
N HIS A 82 2.82 22.37 -5.75
CA HIS A 82 2.84 20.94 -6.03
C HIS A 82 3.85 20.16 -5.15
N VAL A 83 4.96 20.79 -4.79
CA VAL A 83 5.95 20.17 -3.87
C VAL A 83 5.41 20.07 -2.45
N MET A 84 4.76 21.15 -1.98
CA MET A 84 4.13 21.15 -0.66
C MET A 84 3.02 20.12 -0.60
N LEU A 85 2.24 19.97 -1.67
CA LEU A 85 1.21 18.93 -1.80
C LEU A 85 1.80 17.52 -1.71
N ALA A 86 2.89 17.24 -2.44
CA ALA A 86 3.57 15.95 -2.37
C ALA A 86 4.11 15.67 -0.96
N VAL A 87 4.73 16.66 -0.32
CA VAL A 87 5.21 16.52 1.07
C VAL A 87 4.04 16.27 2.03
N ALA A 88 2.92 16.99 1.86
CA ALA A 88 1.72 16.77 2.67
C ALA A 88 1.18 15.34 2.49
N VAL A 89 1.14 14.83 1.25
CA VAL A 89 0.72 13.45 0.96
C VAL A 89 1.65 12.43 1.65
N ILE A 90 2.99 12.66 1.66
CA ILE A 90 3.92 11.79 2.41
C ILE A 90 3.53 11.72 3.89
N TRP A 91 3.37 12.87 4.55
CA TRP A 91 3.12 12.90 5.99
C TRP A 91 1.73 12.43 6.39
N ILE A 92 0.69 12.80 5.63
CA ILE A 92 -0.67 12.31 5.84
C ILE A 92 -0.69 10.78 5.69
N SER A 93 -0.06 10.27 4.64
CA SER A 93 0.01 8.84 4.38
C SER A 93 0.83 8.10 5.45
N ALA A 94 1.92 8.69 5.93
CA ALA A 94 2.74 8.08 6.97
C ALA A 94 2.01 7.98 8.30
N ILE A 95 1.31 9.03 8.73
CA ILE A 95 0.55 9.04 9.97
C ILE A 95 -0.63 8.06 9.91
N ALA A 96 -1.36 8.07 8.80
CA ALA A 96 -2.49 7.15 8.61
C ALA A 96 -2.04 5.69 8.53
N SER A 97 -0.96 5.41 7.78
CA SER A 97 -0.40 4.07 7.63
C SER A 97 0.26 3.54 8.92
N ALA A 98 0.63 4.41 9.84
CA ALA A 98 1.07 3.99 11.17
C ALA A 98 -0.07 3.34 12.00
N ILE A 99 -1.32 3.62 11.65
CA ILE A 99 -2.52 3.15 12.37
C ILE A 99 -3.25 2.06 11.58
N VAL A 100 -3.27 2.19 10.24
CA VAL A 100 -3.93 1.28 9.31
C VAL A 100 -2.86 0.60 8.47
N ASP A 101 -3.00 -0.70 8.19
CA ASP A 101 -2.07 -1.41 7.29
C ASP A 101 -1.87 -0.64 5.98
N ASN A 102 -0.64 -0.59 5.50
CA ASN A 102 -0.22 0.21 4.34
C ASN A 102 -0.95 -0.18 3.04
N ILE A 103 -1.31 -1.45 2.85
CA ILE A 103 -1.97 -1.92 1.62
C ILE A 103 -3.40 -1.37 1.51
N PRO A 104 -4.30 -1.59 2.50
CA PRO A 104 -5.66 -1.04 2.44
C PRO A 104 -5.68 0.49 2.42
N PHE A 105 -4.77 1.15 3.16
CA PHE A 105 -4.67 2.60 3.13
C PHE A 105 -4.28 3.12 1.73
N THR A 106 -3.26 2.54 1.11
CA THR A 106 -2.83 2.92 -0.24
C THR A 106 -3.97 2.73 -1.25
N ALA A 107 -4.67 1.60 -1.19
CA ALA A 107 -5.81 1.33 -2.08
C ALA A 107 -6.93 2.37 -1.94
N ALA A 108 -7.22 2.83 -0.71
CA ALA A 108 -8.21 3.87 -0.45
C ALA A 108 -7.77 5.27 -0.92
N MET A 109 -6.47 5.57 -0.90
CA MET A 109 -5.93 6.87 -1.30
C MET A 109 -5.75 7.06 -2.81
N ILE A 110 -5.69 5.99 -3.59
CA ILE A 110 -5.55 6.08 -5.06
C ILE A 110 -6.67 6.94 -5.68
N PRO A 111 -7.96 6.71 -5.41
CA PRO A 111 -9.04 7.55 -5.94
C PRO A 111 -8.93 9.02 -5.49
N VAL A 112 -8.42 9.28 -4.28
CA VAL A 112 -8.23 10.64 -3.77
C VAL A 112 -7.18 11.39 -4.61
N ILE A 113 -6.05 10.73 -4.92
CA ILE A 113 -5.02 11.33 -5.79
C ILE A 113 -5.55 11.57 -7.20
N ILE A 114 -6.34 10.65 -7.75
CA ILE A 114 -6.97 10.82 -9.06
C ILE A 114 -7.89 12.05 -9.04
N ALA A 115 -8.71 12.21 -8.00
CA ALA A 115 -9.61 13.35 -7.86
C ALA A 115 -8.84 14.69 -7.68
N ILE A 116 -7.65 14.68 -7.05
CA ILE A 116 -6.76 15.86 -7.01
C ILE A 116 -6.30 16.24 -8.44
N GLY A 117 -5.92 15.24 -9.25
CA GLY A 117 -5.55 15.48 -10.65
C GLY A 117 -6.70 15.97 -11.52
N GLU A 118 -7.94 15.56 -11.23
CA GLU A 118 -9.13 16.09 -11.90
C GLU A 118 -9.39 17.57 -11.53
N ALA A 119 -9.02 18.00 -10.33
CA ALA A 119 -9.15 19.38 -9.88
C ALA A 119 -8.12 20.33 -10.54
N ASP A 120 -6.92 19.82 -10.88
CA ASP A 120 -5.91 20.54 -11.65
C ASP A 120 -5.36 19.66 -12.79
N PRO A 121 -5.98 19.69 -13.99
CA PRO A 121 -5.52 18.91 -15.13
C PRO A 121 -4.14 19.29 -15.69
N THR A 122 -3.55 20.39 -15.21
CA THR A 122 -2.20 20.83 -15.62
C THR A 122 -1.09 20.21 -14.78
N MET A 123 -1.46 19.61 -13.64
CA MET A 123 -0.52 18.99 -12.72
C MET A 123 -0.22 17.54 -13.13
N ASP A 124 1.08 17.18 -13.17
CA ASP A 124 1.46 15.79 -13.20
C ASP A 124 1.22 15.15 -11.82
N ILE A 125 0.35 14.13 -11.78
CA ILE A 125 0.01 13.39 -10.54
C ILE A 125 0.96 12.24 -10.23
N ALA A 126 1.88 11.89 -11.14
CA ALA A 126 2.82 10.79 -10.90
C ALA A 126 3.65 11.01 -9.62
N PRO A 127 4.16 12.22 -9.30
CA PRO A 127 4.86 12.48 -8.05
C PRO A 127 3.99 12.26 -6.80
N LEU A 128 2.67 12.46 -6.88
CA LEU A 128 1.76 12.20 -5.75
C LEU A 128 1.62 10.69 -5.46
N PHE A 129 1.64 9.86 -6.50
CA PHE A 129 1.68 8.40 -6.30
C PHE A 129 2.99 7.93 -5.68
N TRP A 130 4.12 8.53 -6.04
CA TRP A 130 5.39 8.29 -5.36
C TRP A 130 5.35 8.75 -3.91
N ALA A 131 4.78 9.93 -3.65
CA ALA A 131 4.60 10.46 -2.30
C ALA A 131 3.72 9.52 -1.44
N LEU A 132 2.61 9.02 -2.00
CA LEU A 132 1.75 8.03 -1.35
C LEU A 132 2.50 6.74 -1.03
N ALA A 133 3.23 6.19 -2.00
CA ALA A 133 3.97 4.94 -1.82
C ALA A 133 5.06 5.06 -0.73
N LEU A 134 5.83 6.15 -0.75
CA LEU A 134 6.86 6.43 0.24
C LEU A 134 6.25 6.69 1.62
N GLY A 135 5.21 7.53 1.69
CA GLY A 135 4.53 7.86 2.94
C GLY A 135 3.89 6.64 3.59
N ALA A 136 3.08 5.88 2.85
CA ALA A 136 2.43 4.68 3.36
C ALA A 136 3.46 3.60 3.74
N GLY A 137 4.47 3.36 2.89
CA GLY A 137 5.49 2.36 3.15
C GLY A 137 6.34 2.67 4.38
N PHE A 138 6.81 3.91 4.53
CA PHE A 138 7.62 4.32 5.68
C PHE A 138 6.79 4.49 6.94
N GLY A 139 5.54 4.96 6.81
CA GLY A 139 4.59 5.13 7.90
C GLY A 139 4.30 3.83 8.64
N GLY A 140 4.15 2.74 7.88
CA GLY A 140 3.93 1.40 8.43
C GLY A 140 5.01 0.93 9.40
N ASN A 141 6.23 1.48 9.34
CA ASN A 141 7.31 1.11 10.28
C ASN A 141 7.06 1.61 11.70
N ALA A 142 6.24 2.65 11.90
CA ALA A 142 6.06 3.29 13.19
C ALA A 142 5.45 2.38 14.24
N THR A 143 4.51 1.52 13.86
CA THR A 143 3.78 0.65 14.78
C THR A 143 3.78 -0.82 14.34
N PRO A 144 3.54 -1.75 15.27
CA PRO A 144 3.37 -3.16 14.94
C PRO A 144 2.23 -3.43 13.95
N ILE A 145 1.16 -2.66 14.03
CA ILE A 145 -0.06 -2.86 13.22
C ILE A 145 -0.03 -2.11 11.89
N GLY A 146 0.95 -1.22 11.70
CA GLY A 146 1.08 -0.42 10.47
C GLY A 146 1.47 -1.23 9.22
N SER A 147 1.84 -2.51 9.40
CA SER A 147 2.09 -3.43 8.29
C SER A 147 1.88 -4.87 8.75
N SER A 148 1.28 -5.68 7.89
CA SER A 148 1.12 -7.13 8.14
C SER A 148 2.46 -7.84 8.34
N ALA A 149 3.54 -7.39 7.69
CA ALA A 149 4.89 -7.93 7.91
C ALA A 149 5.39 -7.71 9.35
N ASN A 150 5.06 -6.57 9.95
CA ASN A 150 5.41 -6.26 11.34
C ASN A 150 4.68 -7.19 12.31
N VAL A 151 3.38 -7.40 12.09
CA VAL A 151 2.54 -8.31 12.89
C VAL A 151 3.13 -9.71 12.88
N VAL A 152 3.49 -10.23 11.69
CA VAL A 152 4.12 -11.55 11.56
C VAL A 152 5.48 -11.58 12.28
N THR A 153 6.30 -10.53 12.15
CA THR A 153 7.60 -10.45 12.82
C THR A 153 7.45 -10.53 14.34
N ILE A 154 6.50 -9.81 14.92
CA ILE A 154 6.21 -9.85 16.36
C ILE A 154 5.71 -11.24 16.77
N ALA A 155 4.76 -11.82 16.05
CA ALA A 155 4.24 -13.15 16.33
C ALA A 155 5.34 -14.24 16.29
N ILE A 156 6.32 -14.12 15.39
CA ILE A 156 7.51 -15.00 15.39
C ILE A 156 8.39 -14.74 16.62
N SER A 157 8.57 -13.47 16.99
CA SER A 157 9.41 -13.10 18.14
C SER A 157 8.85 -13.61 19.47
N GLU A 158 7.53 -13.78 19.61
CA GLU A 158 6.88 -14.34 20.80
C GLU A 158 7.35 -15.77 21.13
N ARG A 159 7.89 -16.48 20.14
CA ARG A 159 8.47 -17.82 20.32
C ARG A 159 9.94 -17.77 20.77
N SER A 160 10.53 -16.58 20.86
CA SER A 160 11.91 -16.40 21.29
C SER A 160 12.00 -16.15 22.81
N PRO A 161 13.18 -16.35 23.43
CA PRO A 161 13.40 -16.01 24.84
C PRO A 161 13.25 -14.50 25.16
N GLN A 162 13.29 -13.66 24.13
CA GLN A 162 13.16 -12.20 24.24
C GLN A 162 12.16 -11.71 23.20
N PRO A 163 10.85 -11.76 23.47
CA PRO A 163 9.82 -11.29 22.56
C PRO A 163 9.88 -9.75 22.43
N ILE A 164 9.67 -9.27 21.21
CA ILE A 164 9.62 -7.83 20.91
C ILE A 164 8.29 -7.29 21.40
N THR A 165 8.32 -6.35 22.34
CA THR A 165 7.13 -5.67 22.80
C THR A 165 6.71 -4.52 21.87
N THR A 166 5.44 -4.16 21.89
CA THR A 166 4.92 -2.99 21.15
C THR A 166 5.71 -1.71 21.50
N GLY A 167 6.06 -1.53 22.77
CA GLY A 167 6.84 -0.36 23.21
C GLY A 167 8.25 -0.32 22.65
N GLU A 168 8.94 -1.47 22.60
CA GLU A 168 10.27 -1.58 21.99
C GLU A 168 10.21 -1.34 20.49
N TRP A 169 9.20 -1.90 19.80
CA TRP A 169 8.97 -1.64 18.39
C TRP A 169 8.82 -0.14 18.12
N MET A 170 7.89 0.53 18.80
CA MET A 170 7.61 1.95 18.58
C MET A 170 8.79 2.84 18.94
N ARG A 171 9.58 2.47 19.95
CA ARG A 171 10.78 3.22 20.35
C ARG A 171 11.82 3.32 19.22
N ILE A 172 11.86 2.34 18.33
CA ILE A 172 12.77 2.29 17.18
C ILE A 172 12.03 2.68 15.90
N GLY A 173 10.83 2.17 15.70
CA GLY A 173 10.05 2.35 14.48
C GLY A 173 9.60 3.79 14.24
N VAL A 174 9.16 4.51 15.29
CA VAL A 174 8.75 5.93 15.14
C VAL A 174 9.92 6.83 14.72
N PRO A 175 11.10 6.79 15.35
CA PRO A 175 12.27 7.53 14.84
C PRO A 175 12.65 7.16 13.40
N ILE A 176 12.63 5.88 13.05
CA ILE A 176 12.91 5.42 11.68
C ILE A 176 11.90 6.01 10.70
N MET A 177 10.60 5.94 11.01
CA MET A 177 9.55 6.56 10.21
C MET A 177 9.80 8.05 10.01
N LEU A 178 10.08 8.80 11.07
CA LEU A 178 10.35 10.24 11.00
C LEU A 178 11.56 10.55 10.11
N ILE A 179 12.66 9.82 10.26
CA ILE A 179 13.87 10.01 9.45
C ILE A 179 13.59 9.69 7.99
N THR A 180 12.97 8.56 7.69
CA THR A 180 12.72 8.13 6.30
C THR A 180 11.71 9.02 5.60
N CYS A 181 10.64 9.46 6.28
CA CYS A 181 9.69 10.43 5.73
C CYS A 181 10.32 11.80 5.51
N THR A 182 11.21 12.24 6.41
CA THR A 182 11.97 13.48 6.22
C THR A 182 12.90 13.37 5.03
N MET A 183 13.63 12.27 4.87
CA MET A 183 14.47 12.02 3.69
C MET A 183 13.66 11.99 2.40
N ALA A 184 12.50 11.34 2.39
CA ALA A 184 11.59 11.34 1.26
C ALA A 184 11.10 12.76 0.92
N SER A 185 10.75 13.55 1.93
CA SER A 185 10.33 14.94 1.74
C SER A 185 11.45 15.79 1.13
N ILE A 186 12.67 15.67 1.64
CA ILE A 186 13.86 16.35 1.10
C ILE A 186 14.10 15.93 -0.35
N PHE A 187 14.00 14.63 -0.65
CA PHE A 187 14.13 14.11 -2.00
C PHE A 187 13.11 14.75 -2.94
N MET A 188 11.83 14.79 -2.57
CA MET A 188 10.77 15.41 -3.36
C MET A 188 11.01 16.90 -3.59
N ILE A 189 11.55 17.63 -2.60
CA ILE A 189 11.88 19.06 -2.71
C ILE A 189 13.06 19.27 -3.67
N ILE A 190 14.13 18.49 -3.55
CA ILE A 190 15.35 18.67 -4.37
C ILE A 190 15.09 18.30 -5.83
N PHE A 191 14.41 17.17 -6.07
CA PHE A 191 14.18 16.62 -7.40
C PHE A 191 12.86 17.09 -8.05
N HIS A 192 12.17 18.03 -7.43
CA HIS A 192 10.89 18.52 -7.93
C HIS A 192 10.97 19.01 -9.40
N GLY A 193 12.02 19.74 -9.78
CA GLY A 193 12.20 20.19 -11.16
C GLY A 193 12.34 19.06 -12.18
N THR A 194 12.83 17.89 -11.77
CA THR A 194 12.94 16.70 -12.61
C THR A 194 11.66 15.86 -12.58
N LEU A 195 10.96 15.83 -11.45
CA LEU A 195 9.75 15.03 -11.23
C LEU A 195 8.50 15.63 -11.88
N TYR A 196 8.45 16.97 -12.01
CA TYR A 196 7.32 17.72 -12.60
C TYR A 196 7.63 18.32 -13.98
N SER A 197 8.75 17.97 -14.61
CA SER A 197 9.20 18.52 -15.90
C SER A 197 8.96 17.60 -17.11
N SER A 198 8.23 16.53 -16.95
CA SER A 198 7.95 15.57 -18.02
C SER A 198 6.62 15.79 -18.71
#